data_4377f8e759bfd2bffdd2da1d14cea1e2
#
_entry.id   4377f8e759bfd2bffdd2da1d14cea1e2
#
_cell.length_a   1.000
_cell.length_b   1.000
_cell.length_c   1.000
_cell.angle_alpha   90.00
_cell.angle_beta   90.00
_cell.angle_gamma   90.00
#
_symmetry.space_group_name_H-M   'P 1'
#
loop_
_entity.id
_entity.type
_entity.pdbx_description
1 polymer ?
#
loop_
_entity_poly.entity_id
_entity_poly.type
_entity_poly.pdbx_seq_one_letter_code
_entity_poly.pdbx_strand_id
1 'polypeptide(L)'
;SIKITHGPYRDMSTDGVTVVWTTNKPALSWVEVAPAGEDHFYGKERPRYYDTESGRKRANDTIHRVRIKHLEPGREYRYRIFSREVVSWPSSDWVTYGLIAASNVYKQEPFRFRTFDDRKKEISFLVLNDIHGRSDYMKSLCREVDFKSLDFVLLNGDMSSWVEGQEQICKDYIDACVELFASEVPI
;
A
#
# COMPACT_ATOMS: atom_id res chain seq x y z
N SER A 1 20.43 4.42 -6.66
CA SER A 1 19.60 3.20 -6.70
C SER A 1 18.13 3.57 -6.44
N ILE A 2 17.22 2.77 -6.96
CA ILE A 2 15.80 2.90 -6.69
C ILE A 2 15.50 2.54 -5.22
N LYS A 3 14.56 3.28 -4.61
CA LYS A 3 14.08 3.05 -3.24
C LYS A 3 12.59 3.28 -3.14
N ILE A 4 11.92 2.51 -2.30
CA ILE A 4 10.56 2.80 -1.85
C ILE A 4 10.68 3.94 -0.84
N THR A 5 9.98 5.05 -1.09
CA THR A 5 10.06 6.27 -0.26
C THR A 5 8.94 6.38 0.75
N HIS A 6 7.72 5.99 0.37
CA HIS A 6 6.55 6.00 1.25
C HIS A 6 5.65 4.81 0.94
N GLY A 7 4.96 4.30 1.95
CA GLY A 7 4.07 3.16 1.81
C GLY A 7 4.74 1.81 2.10
N PRO A 8 4.08 0.69 1.77
CA PRO A 8 2.78 0.66 1.13
C PRO A 8 1.63 0.98 2.08
N TYR A 9 0.57 1.56 1.56
CA TYR A 9 -0.69 1.67 2.27
C TYR A 9 -1.85 1.16 1.41
N ARG A 10 -2.89 0.68 2.10
CA ARG A 10 -4.11 0.23 1.46
C ARG A 10 -5.09 1.38 1.33
N ASP A 11 -5.61 1.55 0.14
CA ASP A 11 -6.69 2.48 -0.13
C ASP A 11 -8.01 1.71 -0.20
N MET A 12 -9.09 2.30 0.34
CA MET A 12 -10.39 1.64 0.33
C MET A 12 -10.94 1.55 -1.10
N SER A 13 -11.41 0.38 -1.48
CA SER A 13 -11.96 0.11 -2.81
C SER A 13 -13.20 -0.77 -2.68
N THR A 14 -14.21 -0.51 -3.53
CA THR A 14 -15.47 -1.26 -3.52
C THR A 14 -15.40 -2.60 -4.24
N ASP A 15 -14.40 -2.80 -5.12
CA ASP A 15 -14.32 -3.97 -6.00
C ASP A 15 -12.97 -4.69 -5.96
N GLY A 16 -12.23 -4.54 -4.87
CA GLY A 16 -10.94 -5.19 -4.69
C GLY A 16 -10.10 -4.51 -3.62
N VAL A 17 -8.82 -4.82 -3.62
CA VAL A 17 -7.82 -4.21 -2.73
C VAL A 17 -6.90 -3.34 -3.57
N THR A 18 -6.69 -2.10 -3.15
CA THR A 18 -5.75 -1.18 -3.78
C THR A 18 -4.57 -0.94 -2.84
N VAL A 19 -3.36 -1.09 -3.37
CA VAL A 19 -2.11 -0.85 -2.64
C VAL A 19 -1.36 0.30 -3.31
N VAL A 20 -0.94 1.27 -2.51
CA VAL A 20 -0.28 2.50 -2.99
C VAL A 20 1.07 2.67 -2.32
N TRP A 21 2.09 3.01 -3.09
CA TRP A 21 3.41 3.40 -2.58
C TRP A 21 4.10 4.34 -3.55
N THR A 22 5.21 4.90 -3.11
CA THR A 22 6.02 5.80 -3.92
C THR A 22 7.47 5.32 -3.99
N THR A 23 8.14 5.71 -5.06
CA THR A 23 9.56 5.49 -5.27
C THR A 23 10.26 6.79 -5.62
N ASN A 24 11.58 6.83 -5.44
CA ASN A 24 12.40 7.99 -5.77
C ASN A 24 12.72 8.11 -7.28
N LYS A 25 12.36 7.11 -8.07
CA LYS A 25 12.60 7.06 -9.52
C LYS A 25 11.43 6.39 -10.23
N PRO A 26 11.18 6.72 -11.49
CA PRO A 26 10.16 6.03 -12.30
C PRO A 26 10.39 4.52 -12.32
N ALA A 27 9.32 3.76 -12.21
CA ALA A 27 9.42 2.31 -12.07
C ALA A 27 8.22 1.58 -12.67
N LEU A 28 8.47 0.36 -13.11
CA LEU A 28 7.46 -0.67 -13.34
C LEU A 28 7.20 -1.36 -12.00
N SER A 29 5.96 -1.31 -11.53
CA SER A 29 5.62 -1.74 -10.17
C SER A 29 4.54 -2.81 -10.15
N TRP A 30 4.66 -3.72 -9.19
CA TRP A 30 3.69 -4.82 -9.03
C TRP A 30 3.59 -5.27 -7.57
N VAL A 31 2.52 -5.98 -7.29
CA VAL A 31 2.28 -6.65 -6.02
C VAL A 31 2.25 -8.16 -6.28
N GLU A 32 2.92 -8.93 -5.45
CA GLU A 32 2.79 -10.38 -5.39
C GLU A 32 1.93 -10.76 -4.20
N VAL A 33 0.99 -11.67 -4.41
CA VAL A 33 -0.04 -12.04 -3.43
C VAL A 33 -0.04 -13.55 -3.18
N ALA A 34 -0.16 -13.93 -1.92
CA ALA A 34 -0.31 -15.31 -1.49
C ALA A 34 -1.48 -15.45 -0.53
N PRO A 35 -2.16 -16.61 -0.46
CA PRO A 35 -3.08 -16.88 0.63
C PRO A 35 -2.35 -16.82 1.97
N ALA A 36 -3.06 -16.49 3.05
CA ALA A 36 -2.52 -16.62 4.39
C ALA A 36 -2.15 -18.08 4.68
N GLY A 37 -1.06 -18.31 5.39
CA GLY A 37 -0.55 -19.63 5.70
C GLY A 37 0.81 -19.56 6.38
N GLU A 38 1.31 -20.69 6.83
CA GLU A 38 2.61 -20.84 7.49
C GLU A 38 3.74 -21.16 6.48
N ASP A 39 3.40 -21.46 5.23
CA ASP A 39 4.36 -21.75 4.19
C ASP A 39 5.21 -20.53 3.84
N HIS A 40 6.42 -20.77 3.38
CA HIS A 40 7.29 -19.69 2.91
C HIS A 40 6.64 -18.97 1.73
N PHE A 41 6.64 -17.64 1.74
CA PHE A 41 5.98 -16.84 0.70
C PHE A 41 6.41 -17.23 -0.71
N TYR A 42 7.69 -17.52 -0.90
CA TYR A 42 8.29 -17.95 -2.17
C TYR A 42 8.42 -19.46 -2.34
N GLY A 43 7.76 -20.25 -1.50
CA GLY A 43 7.69 -21.70 -1.69
C GLY A 43 6.95 -22.11 -2.95
N LYS A 44 6.19 -21.19 -3.52
CA LYS A 44 5.49 -21.33 -4.81
C LYS A 44 5.58 -20.02 -5.58
N GLU A 45 5.42 -20.11 -6.89
CA GLU A 45 5.23 -18.91 -7.71
C GLU A 45 3.95 -18.20 -7.29
N ARG A 46 4.01 -16.87 -7.18
CA ARG A 46 2.89 -16.04 -6.75
C ARG A 46 2.37 -15.18 -7.90
N PRO A 47 1.05 -15.02 -8.02
CA PRO A 47 0.48 -14.14 -9.02
C PRO A 47 0.94 -12.70 -8.81
N ARG A 48 1.18 -11.99 -9.91
CA ARG A 48 1.60 -10.60 -9.95
C ARG A 48 0.46 -9.72 -10.45
N TYR A 49 0.26 -8.61 -9.77
CA TYR A 49 -0.68 -7.57 -10.17
C TYR A 49 0.09 -6.29 -10.41
N TYR A 50 -0.06 -5.72 -11.59
CA TYR A 50 0.70 -4.55 -12.02
C TYR A 50 -0.11 -3.27 -11.88
N ASP A 51 0.60 -2.14 -11.73
CA ASP A 51 0.02 -0.82 -11.91
C ASP A 51 -0.30 -0.63 -13.39
N THR A 52 -1.59 -0.47 -13.71
CA THR A 52 -2.08 -0.39 -15.09
C THR A 52 -2.92 0.86 -15.32
N GLU A 53 -2.83 1.39 -16.53
CA GLU A 53 -3.69 2.45 -17.03
C GLU A 53 -4.20 2.05 -18.42
N SER A 54 -5.51 2.06 -18.60
CA SER A 54 -6.17 1.64 -19.86
C SER A 54 -5.69 0.27 -20.37
N GLY A 55 -5.50 -0.68 -19.44
CA GLY A 55 -5.05 -2.05 -19.73
C GLY A 55 -3.55 -2.20 -20.01
N ARG A 56 -2.78 -1.12 -19.90
CA ARG A 56 -1.31 -1.14 -20.10
C ARG A 56 -0.58 -0.92 -18.79
N LYS A 57 0.55 -1.60 -18.60
CA LYS A 57 1.43 -1.42 -17.44
C LYS A 57 2.01 -0.01 -17.46
N ARG A 58 1.88 0.70 -16.33
CA ARG A 58 2.52 1.99 -16.13
C ARG A 58 3.97 1.77 -15.71
N ALA A 59 4.89 2.55 -16.29
CA ALA A 59 6.30 2.41 -15.99
C ALA A 59 7.07 3.75 -15.95
N ASN A 60 6.36 4.87 -16.03
CA ASN A 60 6.95 6.22 -16.13
C ASN A 60 6.64 7.11 -14.92
N ASP A 61 6.16 6.55 -13.82
CA ASP A 61 5.73 7.31 -12.65
C ASP A 61 6.46 6.86 -11.38
N THR A 62 6.47 7.74 -10.39
CA THR A 62 6.99 7.50 -9.04
C THR A 62 5.89 7.21 -8.03
N ILE A 63 4.64 7.40 -8.38
CA ILE A 63 3.48 7.01 -7.60
C ILE A 63 2.89 5.74 -8.21
N HIS A 64 2.76 4.70 -7.39
CA HIS A 64 2.29 3.38 -7.84
C HIS A 64 1.00 3.03 -7.12
N ARG A 65 -0.02 2.68 -7.92
CA ARG A 65 -1.34 2.29 -7.45
C ARG A 65 -1.71 0.98 -8.12
N VAL A 66 -1.70 -0.11 -7.36
CA VAL A 66 -1.97 -1.46 -7.87
C VAL A 66 -3.30 -1.93 -7.33
N ARG A 67 -4.21 -2.29 -8.24
CA ARG A 67 -5.50 -2.90 -7.91
C ARG A 67 -5.39 -4.41 -8.01
N ILE A 68 -5.80 -5.09 -6.95
CA ILE A 68 -5.84 -6.54 -6.85
C ILE A 68 -7.31 -6.95 -6.90
N LYS A 69 -7.70 -7.65 -7.96
CA LYS A 69 -9.08 -8.09 -8.20
C LYS A 69 -9.21 -9.60 -8.09
N HIS A 70 -10.45 -10.07 -8.05
CA HIS A 70 -10.82 -11.49 -8.05
C HIS A 70 -10.31 -12.27 -6.84
N LEU A 71 -10.15 -11.59 -5.70
CA LEU A 71 -9.89 -12.24 -4.42
C LEU A 71 -11.21 -12.71 -3.79
N GLU A 72 -11.12 -13.76 -2.98
CA GLU A 72 -12.28 -14.26 -2.25
C GLU A 72 -12.67 -13.31 -1.11
N PRO A 73 -13.97 -13.01 -0.92
CA PRO A 73 -14.44 -12.18 0.19
C PRO A 73 -14.13 -12.80 1.56
N GLY A 74 -13.83 -11.94 2.53
CA GLY A 74 -13.62 -12.35 3.93
C GLY A 74 -12.43 -13.27 4.16
N ARG A 75 -11.45 -13.25 3.25
CA ARG A 75 -10.26 -14.10 3.33
C ARG A 75 -9.01 -13.27 3.60
N GLU A 76 -8.07 -13.84 4.34
CA GLU A 76 -6.76 -13.24 4.62
C GLU A 76 -5.72 -13.64 3.58
N TYR A 77 -4.94 -12.65 3.16
CA TYR A 77 -3.85 -12.78 2.18
C TYR A 77 -2.58 -12.14 2.72
N ARG A 78 -1.46 -12.57 2.16
CA ARG A 78 -0.14 -11.96 2.35
C ARG A 78 0.25 -11.25 1.06
N TYR A 79 1.02 -10.16 1.15
CA TYR A 79 1.52 -9.49 -0.05
C TYR A 79 2.89 -8.86 0.15
N ARG A 80 3.58 -8.67 -0.97
CA ARG A 80 4.84 -7.94 -1.08
C ARG A 80 4.78 -7.01 -2.28
N ILE A 81 5.48 -5.88 -2.19
CA ILE A 81 5.54 -4.86 -3.25
C ILE A 81 6.91 -4.85 -3.90
N PHE A 82 6.92 -4.53 -5.20
CA PHE A 82 8.12 -4.49 -6.02
C PHE A 82 8.07 -3.31 -6.98
N SER A 83 9.20 -2.65 -7.17
CA SER A 83 9.36 -1.58 -8.16
C SER A 83 10.68 -1.76 -8.90
N ARG A 84 10.61 -1.96 -10.21
CA ARG A 84 11.77 -2.08 -11.08
C ARG A 84 12.05 -0.75 -11.77
N GLU A 85 13.23 -0.21 -11.54
CA GLU A 85 13.65 1.07 -12.12
C GLU A 85 13.54 1.06 -13.64
N VAL A 86 12.97 2.11 -14.21
CA VAL A 86 13.01 2.39 -15.63
C VAL A 86 14.15 3.37 -15.87
N VAL A 87 15.22 2.91 -16.49
CA VAL A 87 16.44 3.71 -16.70
C VAL A 87 16.33 4.59 -17.92
N SER A 88 15.76 4.06 -19.01
CA SER A 88 15.54 4.84 -20.22
C SER A 88 14.28 4.39 -20.94
N TRP A 89 13.66 5.36 -21.64
CA TRP A 89 12.46 5.16 -22.43
C TRP A 89 12.59 5.91 -23.76
N PRO A 90 13.51 5.46 -24.67
CA PRO A 90 13.72 6.18 -25.93
C PRO A 90 12.54 6.05 -26.89
N SER A 91 11.70 5.01 -26.76
CA SER A 91 10.47 4.84 -27.53
C SER A 91 9.50 3.92 -26.80
N SER A 92 8.24 3.86 -27.25
CA SER A 92 7.23 2.95 -26.68
C SER A 92 7.61 1.47 -26.81
N ASP A 93 8.51 1.12 -27.71
CA ASP A 93 8.90 -0.26 -28.00
C ASP A 93 10.20 -0.68 -27.32
N TRP A 94 10.90 0.24 -26.67
CA TRP A 94 12.18 -0.01 -26.03
C TRP A 94 12.26 0.60 -24.65
N VAL A 95 12.38 -0.22 -23.63
CA VAL A 95 12.55 0.19 -22.25
C VAL A 95 13.77 -0.51 -21.64
N THR A 96 14.66 0.27 -21.03
CA THR A 96 15.79 -0.26 -20.26
C THR A 96 15.44 -0.24 -18.78
N TYR A 97 15.52 -1.40 -18.14
CA TYR A 97 15.25 -1.59 -16.73
C TYR A 97 16.54 -1.61 -15.90
N GLY A 98 16.45 -1.11 -14.69
CA GLY A 98 17.51 -1.15 -13.68
C GLY A 98 17.21 -2.11 -12.54
N LEU A 99 17.63 -1.71 -11.34
CA LEU A 99 17.48 -2.50 -10.13
C LEU A 99 16.02 -2.57 -9.66
N ILE A 100 15.75 -3.52 -8.79
CA ILE A 100 14.45 -3.70 -8.14
C ILE A 100 14.55 -3.25 -6.69
N ALA A 101 13.62 -2.39 -6.27
CA ALA A 101 13.31 -2.13 -4.89
C ALA A 101 12.11 -2.98 -4.47
N ALA A 102 12.16 -3.57 -3.31
CA ALA A 102 11.10 -4.40 -2.78
C ALA A 102 10.85 -4.10 -1.30
N SER A 103 9.66 -4.41 -0.82
CA SER A 103 9.45 -4.54 0.62
C SER A 103 10.43 -5.58 1.16
N ASN A 104 10.98 -5.33 2.35
CA ASN A 104 12.11 -6.09 2.87
C ASN A 104 11.75 -7.59 3.03
N VAL A 105 12.16 -8.38 2.03
CA VAL A 105 11.84 -9.81 1.96
C VAL A 105 12.68 -10.71 2.87
N TYR A 106 13.79 -10.17 3.42
CA TYR A 106 14.73 -10.95 4.23
C TYR A 106 14.59 -10.73 5.73
N LYS A 107 14.06 -9.59 6.14
CA LYS A 107 14.02 -9.17 7.54
C LYS A 107 12.62 -8.95 8.09
N GLN A 108 11.61 -8.95 7.24
CA GLN A 108 10.23 -8.71 7.62
C GLN A 108 9.32 -9.76 7.02
N GLU A 109 8.32 -10.14 7.82
CA GLU A 109 7.21 -10.94 7.32
C GLU A 109 6.46 -10.17 6.22
N PRO A 110 5.83 -10.86 5.26
CA PRO A 110 4.93 -10.23 4.31
C PRO A 110 3.85 -9.44 5.03
N PHE A 111 3.41 -8.36 4.44
CA PHE A 111 2.21 -7.66 4.90
C PHE A 111 0.99 -8.58 4.76
N ARG A 112 0.00 -8.39 5.62
CA ARG A 112 -1.25 -9.16 5.62
C ARG A 112 -2.43 -8.22 5.45
N PHE A 113 -3.45 -8.65 4.73
CA PHE A 113 -4.73 -7.97 4.68
C PHE A 113 -5.88 -8.98 4.63
N ARG A 114 -7.05 -8.52 5.05
CA ARG A 114 -8.31 -9.27 4.91
C ARG A 114 -9.21 -8.54 3.93
N THR A 115 -9.79 -9.28 2.98
CA THR A 115 -10.81 -8.75 2.08
C THR A 115 -12.11 -8.51 2.84
N PHE A 116 -12.92 -7.55 2.40
CA PHE A 116 -14.24 -7.33 2.98
C PHE A 116 -15.11 -8.56 2.81
N ASP A 117 -15.88 -8.87 3.88
CA ASP A 117 -16.90 -9.89 3.88
C ASP A 117 -18.26 -9.19 3.81
N ASP A 118 -18.95 -9.28 2.67
CA ASP A 118 -20.27 -8.69 2.45
C ASP A 118 -21.39 -9.34 3.27
N ARG A 119 -21.12 -10.50 3.87
CA ARG A 119 -22.03 -11.18 4.79
C ARG A 119 -21.88 -10.70 6.23
N LYS A 120 -20.86 -9.92 6.53
CA LYS A 120 -20.60 -9.39 7.87
C LYS A 120 -21.68 -8.39 8.27
N LYS A 121 -22.29 -8.59 9.45
CA LYS A 121 -23.40 -7.76 9.95
C LYS A 121 -22.92 -6.53 10.72
N GLU A 122 -21.70 -6.54 11.20
CA GLU A 122 -21.11 -5.46 11.98
C GLU A 122 -19.81 -5.00 11.35
N ILE A 123 -19.59 -3.70 11.35
CA ILE A 123 -18.39 -3.05 10.84
C ILE A 123 -17.76 -2.26 11.97
N SER A 124 -16.47 -2.45 12.17
CA SER A 124 -15.68 -1.72 13.17
C SER A 124 -14.70 -0.79 12.45
N PHE A 125 -14.69 0.47 12.84
CA PHE A 125 -13.78 1.44 12.24
C PHE A 125 -13.35 2.51 13.24
N LEU A 126 -12.21 3.13 12.96
CA LEU A 126 -11.69 4.27 13.68
C LEU A 126 -11.83 5.52 12.81
N VAL A 127 -12.18 6.64 13.43
CA VAL A 127 -12.19 7.96 12.79
C VAL A 127 -11.09 8.80 13.42
N LEU A 128 -10.21 9.35 12.58
CA LEU A 128 -9.20 10.33 12.99
C LEU A 128 -9.46 11.66 12.28
N ASN A 129 -9.37 12.75 13.03
CA ASN A 129 -9.51 14.11 12.51
C ASN A 129 -8.69 15.09 13.35
N ASP A 130 -8.48 16.29 12.83
CA ASP A 130 -7.78 17.39 13.52
C ASP A 130 -6.34 17.07 13.93
N ILE A 131 -5.64 16.26 13.14
CA ILE A 131 -4.23 15.91 13.41
C ILE A 131 -3.30 17.08 13.10
N HIS A 132 -3.56 17.86 12.04
CA HIS A 132 -2.80 19.05 11.66
C HIS A 132 -1.29 18.80 11.53
N GLY A 133 -0.91 17.67 10.92
CA GLY A 133 0.48 17.30 10.70
C GLY A 133 1.24 16.83 11.95
N ARG A 134 0.55 16.64 13.07
CA ARG A 134 1.15 16.19 14.34
C ARG A 134 1.20 14.67 14.42
N SER A 135 2.12 14.07 13.69
CA SER A 135 2.27 12.60 13.60
C SER A 135 2.48 11.95 14.96
N ASP A 136 3.29 12.54 15.84
CA ASP A 136 3.52 11.99 17.19
C ASP A 136 2.27 12.03 18.06
N TYR A 137 1.47 13.08 17.93
CA TYR A 137 0.17 13.19 18.61
C TYR A 137 -0.78 12.08 18.12
N MET A 138 -0.86 11.85 16.82
CA MET A 138 -1.67 10.77 16.24
C MET A 138 -1.25 9.41 16.77
N LYS A 139 0.05 9.11 16.79
CA LYS A 139 0.59 7.86 17.37
C LYS A 139 0.22 7.71 18.84
N SER A 140 0.26 8.78 19.60
CA SER A 140 -0.12 8.80 21.01
C SER A 140 -1.61 8.48 21.20
N LEU A 141 -2.50 9.08 20.39
CA LEU A 141 -3.93 8.79 20.40
C LEU A 141 -4.24 7.32 20.10
N CYS A 142 -3.45 6.72 19.23
CA CYS A 142 -3.68 5.35 18.75
C CYS A 142 -2.96 4.27 19.56
N ARG A 143 -2.32 4.62 20.67
CA ARG A 143 -1.50 3.69 21.47
C ARG A 143 -2.26 2.43 21.90
N GLU A 144 -3.52 2.55 22.27
CA GLU A 144 -4.35 1.45 22.78
C GLU A 144 -5.26 0.84 21.70
N VAL A 145 -5.12 1.25 20.45
CA VAL A 145 -5.98 0.77 19.37
C VAL A 145 -5.45 -0.57 18.84
N ASP A 146 -6.31 -1.57 18.82
CA ASP A 146 -6.06 -2.83 18.12
C ASP A 146 -6.52 -2.69 16.65
N PHE A 147 -5.61 -2.26 15.80
CA PHE A 147 -5.93 -2.04 14.39
C PHE A 147 -6.36 -3.30 13.65
N LYS A 148 -5.89 -4.48 14.05
CA LYS A 148 -6.26 -5.76 13.42
C LYS A 148 -7.73 -6.11 13.60
N SER A 149 -8.38 -5.55 14.63
CA SER A 149 -9.82 -5.72 14.85
C SER A 149 -10.70 -4.80 14.00
N LEU A 150 -10.10 -3.84 13.29
CA LEU A 150 -10.81 -2.85 12.51
C LEU A 150 -10.96 -3.27 11.04
N ASP A 151 -12.08 -2.91 10.44
CA ASP A 151 -12.32 -3.09 9.00
C ASP A 151 -11.66 -1.98 8.18
N PHE A 152 -11.67 -0.74 8.69
CA PHE A 152 -11.00 0.40 8.05
C PHE A 152 -10.76 1.54 9.04
N VAL A 153 -10.00 2.53 8.58
CA VAL A 153 -9.78 3.80 9.29
C VAL A 153 -10.23 4.94 8.37
N LEU A 154 -11.04 5.84 8.90
CA LEU A 154 -11.49 7.04 8.20
C LEU A 154 -10.67 8.24 8.65
N LEU A 155 -10.00 8.89 7.70
CA LEU A 155 -9.33 10.17 7.91
C LEU A 155 -10.32 11.28 7.54
N ASN A 156 -10.94 11.89 8.55
CA ASN A 156 -12.15 12.71 8.37
C ASN A 156 -11.90 14.19 8.13
N GLY A 157 -10.66 14.65 8.06
CA GLY A 157 -10.34 16.03 7.77
C GLY A 157 -9.34 16.64 8.75
N ASP A 158 -8.83 17.81 8.37
CA ASP A 158 -7.81 18.54 9.11
C ASP A 158 -6.61 17.69 9.52
N MET A 159 -6.22 16.74 8.65
CA MET A 159 -5.02 15.90 8.85
C MET A 159 -3.75 16.72 8.63
N SER A 160 -3.80 17.72 7.75
CA SER A 160 -2.76 18.71 7.50
C SER A 160 -3.34 20.11 7.68
N SER A 161 -2.52 21.07 8.13
CA SER A 161 -2.94 22.48 8.27
C SER A 161 -3.06 23.19 6.91
N TRP A 162 -2.21 22.80 5.95
CA TRP A 162 -2.27 23.22 4.54
C TRP A 162 -1.63 22.15 3.67
N VAL A 163 -1.84 22.21 2.37
CA VAL A 163 -1.29 21.23 1.42
C VAL A 163 -0.38 21.94 0.43
N GLU A 164 0.92 21.63 0.45
CA GLU A 164 1.91 22.13 -0.49
C GLU A 164 2.34 21.08 -1.51
N GLY A 165 2.18 19.79 -1.19
CA GLY A 165 2.57 18.70 -2.07
C GLY A 165 2.51 17.34 -1.39
N GLN A 166 2.85 16.32 -2.17
CA GLN A 166 2.81 14.92 -1.72
C GLN A 166 3.75 14.63 -0.54
N GLU A 167 4.96 15.15 -0.59
CA GLU A 167 5.96 14.91 0.46
C GLU A 167 5.51 15.44 1.81
N GLN A 168 4.87 16.59 1.83
CA GLN A 168 4.28 17.15 3.05
C GLN A 168 3.16 16.28 3.60
N ILE A 169 2.25 15.81 2.74
CA ILE A 169 1.15 14.93 3.14
C ILE A 169 1.70 13.63 3.76
N CYS A 170 2.73 13.06 3.16
CA CYS A 170 3.37 11.87 3.68
C CYS A 170 3.97 12.12 5.06
N LYS A 171 4.70 13.20 5.26
CA LYS A 171 5.27 13.59 6.56
C LYS A 171 4.19 13.88 7.60
N ASP A 172 3.11 14.58 7.19
CA ASP A 172 2.09 15.03 8.11
C ASP A 172 1.29 13.86 8.71
N TYR A 173 0.97 12.84 7.93
CA TYR A 173 0.17 11.74 8.46
C TYR A 173 0.30 10.38 7.76
N ILE A 174 0.59 10.31 6.47
CA ILE A 174 0.62 9.02 5.74
C ILE A 174 1.70 8.09 6.28
N ASP A 175 2.92 8.59 6.51
CA ASP A 175 4.02 7.77 7.04
C ASP A 175 3.69 7.21 8.43
N ALA A 176 3.06 8.01 9.29
CA ALA A 176 2.59 7.56 10.59
C ALA A 176 1.47 6.51 10.47
N CYS A 177 0.54 6.68 9.53
CA CYS A 177 -0.48 5.68 9.25
C CYS A 177 0.14 4.35 8.80
N VAL A 178 1.15 4.39 7.93
CA VAL A 178 1.86 3.19 7.47
C VAL A 178 2.55 2.47 8.63
N GLU A 179 3.22 3.21 9.52
CA GLU A 179 3.84 2.62 10.71
C GLU A 179 2.82 1.96 11.65
N LEU A 180 1.64 2.55 11.80
CA LEU A 180 0.62 2.08 12.74
C LEU A 180 -0.24 0.96 12.17
N PHE A 181 -0.73 1.09 10.93
CA PHE A 181 -1.76 0.18 10.41
C PHE A 181 -1.89 0.10 8.88
N ALA A 182 -1.56 1.16 8.14
CA ALA A 182 -2.11 1.37 6.79
C ALA A 182 -1.61 0.38 5.74
N SER A 183 -0.51 -0.36 5.99
CA SER A 183 -0.09 -1.46 5.12
C SER A 183 -1.06 -2.65 5.17
N GLU A 184 -1.81 -2.80 6.25
CA GLU A 184 -2.66 -3.96 6.51
C GLU A 184 -4.15 -3.63 6.64
N VAL A 185 -4.49 -2.46 7.16
CA VAL A 185 -5.87 -1.98 7.31
C VAL A 185 -6.10 -0.77 6.40
N PRO A 186 -7.19 -0.74 5.60
CA PRO A 186 -7.40 0.31 4.61
C PRO A 186 -7.78 1.67 5.23
N ILE A 187 -7.37 2.68 4.54
CA ILE A 187 -7.77 4.06 4.81
C ILE A 187 -8.98 4.43 3.95
#